data_b477125462c394764fe1539a9c468270
#
_entry.id   b477125462c394764fe1539a9c468270
#
_cell.length_a   1.000
_cell.length_b   1.000
_cell.length_c   1.000
_cell.angle_alpha   90.00
_cell.angle_beta   90.00
_cell.angle_gamma   90.00
#
_symmetry.space_group_name_H-M   'P 1'
#
loop_
_entity.id
_entity.type
_entity.pdbx_description
1 polymer ?
#
loop_
_entity_poly.entity_id
_entity_poly.type
_entity_poly.pdbx_seq_one_letter_code
_entity_poly.pdbx_strand_id
1 'polypeptide(L)'
;MPYSEKTKQLITDAPQSLGNELARWAMVRDISVQRIALATGATRQTVYNWFTGATEVTSSYQDRVKEIIDVLKKVTQTEDAWRTLCN
;
A
#
# COMPACT_ATOMS: atom_id res chain seq x y z
N MET A 1 3.39 -7.53 -13.52
CA MET A 1 2.87 -7.36 -12.14
C MET A 1 3.95 -6.73 -11.28
N PRO A 2 3.64 -5.68 -10.50
CA PRO A 2 4.65 -5.03 -9.65
C PRO A 2 5.05 -5.86 -8.43
N TYR A 3 4.36 -6.95 -8.14
CA TYR A 3 4.65 -7.80 -6.99
C TYR A 3 5.03 -9.20 -7.45
N SER A 4 6.15 -9.72 -6.93
CA SER A 4 6.55 -11.10 -7.17
C SER A 4 5.63 -12.05 -6.41
N GLU A 5 5.60 -13.31 -6.81
CA GLU A 5 4.82 -14.34 -6.11
C GLU A 5 5.25 -14.47 -4.65
N LYS A 6 6.56 -14.38 -4.38
CA LYS A 6 7.09 -14.44 -3.02
C LYS A 6 6.56 -13.28 -2.18
N THR A 7 6.57 -12.06 -2.73
CA THR A 7 6.05 -10.87 -2.04
C THR A 7 4.55 -11.01 -1.76
N LYS A 8 3.79 -11.47 -2.75
CA LYS A 8 2.35 -11.70 -2.57
C LYS A 8 2.08 -12.71 -1.45
N GLN A 9 2.87 -13.77 -1.38
CA GLN A 9 2.74 -14.78 -0.34
C GLN A 9 3.04 -14.20 1.03
N LEU A 10 4.10 -13.41 1.15
CA LEU A 10 4.45 -12.74 2.41
C LEU A 10 3.32 -11.83 2.90
N ILE A 11 2.71 -11.09 1.98
CA ILE A 11 1.60 -10.19 2.31
C ILE A 11 0.36 -10.99 2.72
N THR A 12 0.06 -12.06 1.99
CA THR A 12 -1.11 -12.91 2.26
C THR A 12 -0.99 -13.59 3.63
N ASP A 13 0.21 -14.03 4.00
CA ASP A 13 0.45 -14.72 5.26
C ASP A 13 0.65 -13.78 6.44
N ALA A 14 0.84 -12.48 6.20
CA ALA A 14 1.08 -11.52 7.26
C ALA A 14 -0.18 -11.28 8.10
N PRO A 15 -0.03 -10.94 9.40
CA PRO A 15 -1.17 -10.58 10.23
C PRO A 15 -1.88 -9.35 9.67
N GLN A 16 -3.19 -9.28 9.89
CA GLN A 16 -3.96 -8.12 9.46
C GLN A 16 -3.54 -6.88 10.24
N SER A 17 -3.27 -5.80 9.50
CA SER A 17 -2.89 -4.52 10.07
C SER A 17 -3.25 -3.44 9.05
N LEU A 18 -3.11 -2.17 9.44
CA LEU A 18 -3.35 -1.06 8.52
C LEU A 18 -2.41 -1.16 7.31
N GLY A 19 -1.13 -1.45 7.54
CA GLY A 19 -0.16 -1.63 6.46
C GLY A 19 -0.47 -2.81 5.56
N ASN A 20 -0.92 -3.92 6.14
CA ASN A 20 -1.31 -5.10 5.37
C ASN A 20 -2.57 -4.83 4.55
N GLU A 21 -3.54 -4.10 5.09
CA GLU A 21 -4.72 -3.70 4.34
C GLU A 21 -4.33 -2.84 3.12
N LEU A 22 -3.43 -1.88 3.32
CA LEU A 22 -2.91 -1.09 2.21
C LEU A 22 -2.26 -1.97 1.16
N ALA A 23 -1.46 -2.97 1.58
CA ALA A 23 -0.81 -3.90 0.66
C ALA A 23 -1.82 -4.67 -0.18
N ARG A 24 -2.88 -5.17 0.44
CA ARG A 24 -3.90 -5.95 -0.27
C ARG A 24 -4.60 -5.10 -1.32
N TRP A 25 -4.95 -3.86 -0.99
CA TRP A 25 -5.56 -2.96 -1.95
C TRP A 25 -4.59 -2.55 -3.05
N ALA A 26 -3.32 -2.32 -2.71
CA ALA A 26 -2.29 -2.00 -3.71
C ALA A 26 -2.12 -3.14 -4.71
N MET A 27 -2.15 -4.39 -4.24
CA MET A 27 -2.09 -5.56 -5.13
C MET A 27 -3.32 -5.65 -6.03
N VAL A 28 -4.50 -5.45 -5.46
CA VAL A 28 -5.77 -5.50 -6.22
C VAL A 28 -5.79 -4.44 -7.31
N ARG A 29 -5.29 -3.25 -7.01
CA ARG A 29 -5.25 -2.13 -7.96
C ARG A 29 -3.96 -2.07 -8.77
N ASP A 30 -3.05 -3.02 -8.58
CA ASP A 30 -1.80 -3.13 -9.32
C ASP A 30 -0.90 -1.88 -9.17
N ILE A 31 -0.81 -1.35 -7.95
CA ILE A 31 0.00 -0.18 -7.63
C ILE A 31 1.27 -0.64 -6.94
N SER A 32 2.43 -0.22 -7.44
CA SER A 32 3.74 -0.65 -6.94
C SER A 32 4.07 -0.05 -5.57
N VAL A 33 4.99 -0.71 -4.86
CA VAL A 33 5.54 -0.19 -3.60
C VAL A 33 6.14 1.19 -3.81
N GLN A 34 6.81 1.43 -4.93
CA GLN A 34 7.42 2.73 -5.23
C GLN A 34 6.36 3.84 -5.30
N ARG A 35 5.22 3.57 -5.93
CA ARG A 35 4.13 4.56 -6.02
C ARG A 35 3.54 4.85 -4.64
N ILE A 36 3.36 3.82 -3.82
CA ILE A 36 2.87 4.00 -2.44
C ILE A 36 3.88 4.81 -1.63
N ALA A 37 5.17 4.54 -1.78
CA ALA A 37 6.22 5.30 -1.10
C ALA A 37 6.16 6.78 -1.50
N LEU A 38 6.00 7.08 -2.78
CA LEU A 38 5.87 8.45 -3.26
C LEU A 38 4.62 9.14 -2.69
N ALA A 39 3.52 8.43 -2.63
CA ALA A 39 2.25 8.97 -2.15
C ALA A 39 2.27 9.25 -0.64
N THR A 40 3.02 8.45 0.12
CA THR A 40 3.10 8.59 1.59
C THR A 40 4.27 9.46 2.05
N GLY A 41 5.28 9.64 1.21
CA GLY A 41 6.53 10.29 1.62
C GLY A 41 7.48 9.38 2.37
N ALA A 42 7.17 8.08 2.45
CA ALA A 42 8.03 7.09 3.11
C ALA A 42 9.02 6.48 2.11
N THR A 43 10.00 5.73 2.62
CA THR A 43 10.89 4.97 1.76
C THR A 43 10.23 3.67 1.31
N ARG A 44 10.73 3.07 0.23
CA ARG A 44 10.24 1.76 -0.23
C ARG A 44 10.41 0.69 0.84
N GLN A 45 11.54 0.71 1.55
CA GLN A 45 11.78 -0.25 2.63
C GLN A 45 10.75 -0.11 3.75
N THR A 46 10.41 1.12 4.13
CA THR A 46 9.40 1.37 5.16
C THR A 46 8.03 0.84 4.72
N VAL A 47 7.63 1.12 3.49
CA VAL A 47 6.36 0.61 2.95
C VAL A 47 6.35 -0.91 2.92
N TYR A 48 7.45 -1.53 2.51
CA TYR A 48 7.59 -2.97 2.48
C TYR A 48 7.43 -3.58 3.87
N ASN A 49 8.01 -2.93 4.88
CA ASN A 49 7.88 -3.37 6.27
C ASN A 49 6.42 -3.30 6.74
N TRP A 50 5.69 -2.29 6.34
CA TRP A 50 4.25 -2.20 6.64
C TRP A 50 3.48 -3.35 5.99
N PHE A 51 3.78 -3.62 4.73
CA PHE A 51 3.06 -4.62 3.94
C PHE A 51 3.24 -6.03 4.51
N THR A 52 4.44 -6.35 4.93
CA THR A 52 4.77 -7.70 5.42
C THR A 52 4.55 -7.87 6.91
N GLY A 53 4.19 -6.78 7.62
CA GLY A 53 3.95 -6.84 9.06
C GLY A 53 5.21 -6.75 9.91
N ALA A 54 6.37 -6.46 9.31
CA ALA A 54 7.62 -6.30 10.05
C ALA A 54 7.56 -5.12 11.01
N THR A 55 6.88 -4.03 10.60
CA THR A 55 6.59 -2.89 11.46
C THR A 55 5.16 -2.42 11.21
N GLU A 56 4.59 -1.75 12.20
CA GLU A 56 3.27 -1.12 12.05
C GLU A 56 3.43 0.27 11.44
N VAL A 57 2.34 0.76 10.83
CA VAL A 57 2.30 2.13 10.33
C VAL A 57 2.31 3.07 11.52
N THR A 58 3.32 3.94 11.60
CA THR A 58 3.43 4.91 12.70
C THR A 58 2.34 5.97 12.60
N SER A 59 2.06 6.63 13.73
CA SER A 59 0.97 7.62 13.79
C SER A 59 1.12 8.74 12.77
N SER A 60 2.36 9.13 12.45
CA SER A 60 2.60 10.19 11.47
C SER A 60 2.15 9.84 10.05
N TYR A 61 2.03 8.55 9.73
CA TYR A 61 1.62 8.09 8.40
C TYR A 61 0.20 7.53 8.37
N GLN A 62 -0.40 7.26 9.52
CA GLN A 62 -1.68 6.55 9.58
C GLN A 62 -2.80 7.27 8.82
N ASP A 63 -2.92 8.58 8.98
CA ASP A 63 -3.97 9.35 8.31
C ASP A 63 -3.81 9.28 6.80
N ARG A 64 -2.58 9.43 6.30
CA ARG A 64 -2.30 9.36 4.88
C ARG A 64 -2.56 7.96 4.33
N VAL A 65 -2.15 6.92 5.07
CA VAL A 65 -2.39 5.53 4.67
C VAL A 65 -3.89 5.24 4.59
N LYS A 66 -4.67 5.70 5.58
CA LYS A 66 -6.13 5.52 5.57
C LYS A 66 -6.77 6.23 4.37
N GLU A 67 -6.29 7.43 4.04
CA GLU A 67 -6.76 8.18 2.88
C GLU A 67 -6.48 7.43 1.59
N ILE A 68 -5.28 6.86 1.46
CA ILE A 68 -4.90 6.08 0.29
C ILE A 68 -5.78 4.84 0.15
N ILE A 69 -5.99 4.11 1.24
CA ILE A 69 -6.86 2.93 1.25
C ILE A 69 -8.27 3.30 0.78
N ASP A 70 -8.79 4.41 1.29
CA ASP A 70 -10.12 4.87 0.92
C ASP A 70 -10.22 5.16 -0.59
N VAL A 71 -9.22 5.82 -1.15
CA VAL A 71 -9.16 6.09 -2.59
C VAL A 71 -9.11 4.79 -3.38
N LEU A 72 -8.27 3.82 -2.96
CA LEU A 72 -8.14 2.54 -3.65
C LEU A 72 -9.43 1.72 -3.60
N LYS A 73 -10.22 1.87 -2.55
CA LYS A 73 -11.51 1.20 -2.45
C LYS A 73 -12.54 1.79 -3.43
N LYS A 74 -12.49 3.09 -3.66
CA LYS A 74 -13.49 3.81 -4.44
C LYS A 74 -13.27 3.75 -5.94
N VAL A 75 -12.01 3.66 -6.38
CA VAL A 75 -11.69 3.65 -7.81
C VAL A 75 -11.49 2.22 -8.30
N THR A 76 -11.85 1.98 -9.56
CA THR A 76 -11.79 0.64 -10.14
C THR A 76 -10.59 0.46 -11.06
N GLN A 77 -9.91 1.54 -11.44
CA GLN A 77 -8.78 1.50 -12.35
C GLN A 77 -7.54 2.10 -11.71
N THR A 78 -6.40 1.45 -11.94
CA THR A 78 -5.10 1.87 -11.39
C THR A 78 -4.77 3.32 -11.77
N GLU A 79 -5.02 3.71 -13.01
CA GLU A 79 -4.74 5.08 -13.48
C GLU A 79 -5.53 6.12 -12.69
N ASP A 80 -6.81 5.85 -12.45
CA ASP A 80 -7.66 6.78 -11.70
C ASP A 80 -7.22 6.88 -10.26
N ALA A 81 -6.87 5.75 -9.64
CA ALA A 81 -6.37 5.73 -8.27
C ALA A 81 -5.10 6.56 -8.15
N TRP A 82 -4.14 6.34 -9.05
CA TRP A 82 -2.86 7.06 -9.01
C TRP A 82 -3.04 8.55 -9.27
N ARG A 83 -3.89 8.90 -10.23
CA ARG A 83 -4.16 10.30 -10.54
C ARG A 83 -4.77 11.04 -9.35
N THR A 84 -5.69 10.39 -8.64
CA THR A 84 -6.31 10.95 -7.44
C THR A 84 -5.28 11.17 -6.34
N LEU A 85 -4.37 10.21 -6.15
CA LEU A 85 -3.33 10.32 -5.12
C LEU A 85 -2.29 11.38 -5.43
N CYS A 86 -2.03 11.65 -6.72
CA CYS A 86 -1.00 12.60 -7.13
C CYS A 86 -1.50 14.04 -7.25
N ASN A 87 -2.79 14.25 -7.23
CA ASN A 87 -3.37 15.60 -7.33
C ASN A 87 -3.44 16.30 -6.00
#